data_0ae91d66f18f72594881b675b0b1e39e
#
_entry.id   0ae91d66f18f72594881b675b0b1e39e
#
_cell.length_a   1.000
_cell.length_b   1.000
_cell.length_c   1.000
_cell.angle_alpha   90.00
_cell.angle_beta   90.00
_cell.angle_gamma   90.00
#
_symmetry.space_group_name_H-M   'P 1'
#
loop_
_entity.id
_entity.type
_entity.pdbx_description
1 polymer ?
#
loop_
_entity_poly.entity_id
_entity_poly.type
_entity_poly.pdbx_seq_one_letter_code
_entity_poly.pdbx_strand_id
1 'polypeptide(L)'
;MTTTISLLRHGLVENPEAVYYGRLPHFGLAARGRAQAIAAGRYLADANISAIYHSPLLRAEQTAGLVAAQLSAPAPLIACDLLTEIYSPYDGQTIAAMEQRNWDFYGEIAPPYETPADILARVLAFFAHARAEYPGRHIVAVSHGDLIAFAILWAFGRPATGAAKRELIDCGVDDLYPAPASLSTFRFDADGALIEYRYHCPHDDK
;
A
#
# COMPACT_ATOMS: atom_id res chain seq x y z
N MET A 1 19.16 15.67 5.26
CA MET A 1 17.73 15.70 5.68
C MET A 1 17.13 14.36 5.40
N THR A 2 16.20 13.88 6.23
CA THR A 2 15.59 12.54 6.09
C THR A 2 14.22 12.65 5.46
N THR A 3 13.97 11.97 4.34
CA THR A 3 12.63 11.87 3.73
C THR A 3 11.90 10.65 4.28
N THR A 4 10.65 10.83 4.67
CA THR A 4 9.79 9.74 5.19
C THR A 4 8.67 9.46 4.19
N ILE A 5 8.47 8.19 3.84
CA ILE A 5 7.38 7.74 2.98
C ILE A 5 6.60 6.64 3.71
N SER A 6 5.34 6.91 4.02
CA SER A 6 4.43 5.94 4.62
C SER A 6 3.53 5.37 3.52
N LEU A 7 3.75 4.12 3.13
CA LEU A 7 2.79 3.38 2.31
C LEU A 7 1.63 2.95 3.21
N LEU A 8 0.43 3.37 2.87
CA LEU A 8 -0.82 3.05 3.57
C LEU A 8 -1.64 2.10 2.68
N ARG A 9 -1.96 0.91 3.18
CA ARG A 9 -2.92 0.07 2.46
C ARG A 9 -4.32 0.70 2.55
N HIS A 10 -5.08 0.67 1.45
CA HIS A 10 -6.48 1.10 1.50
C HIS A 10 -7.27 0.35 2.58
N GLY A 11 -8.32 0.96 3.13
CA GLY A 11 -9.21 0.34 4.11
C GLY A 11 -9.99 -0.85 3.55
N LEU A 12 -10.66 -1.60 4.42
CA LEU A 12 -11.47 -2.76 4.03
C LEU A 12 -12.51 -2.37 2.97
N VAL A 13 -12.62 -3.20 1.93
CA VAL A 13 -13.49 -2.98 0.76
C VAL A 13 -14.85 -3.66 0.97
N GLU A 14 -15.92 -3.01 0.52
CA GLU A 14 -17.23 -3.62 0.37
C GLU A 14 -17.20 -4.59 -0.81
N ASN A 15 -17.39 -5.89 -0.56
CA ASN A 15 -17.26 -6.94 -1.56
C ASN A 15 -18.35 -8.02 -1.39
N PRO A 16 -19.63 -7.68 -1.64
CA PRO A 16 -20.75 -8.60 -1.45
C PRO A 16 -20.71 -9.79 -2.43
N GLU A 17 -20.05 -9.63 -3.56
CA GLU A 17 -19.93 -10.68 -4.59
C GLU A 17 -18.83 -11.70 -4.27
N ALA A 18 -18.02 -11.48 -3.22
CA ALA A 18 -16.90 -12.33 -2.82
C ALA A 18 -15.95 -12.65 -4.01
N VAL A 19 -15.52 -11.62 -4.74
CA VAL A 19 -14.59 -11.72 -5.88
C VAL A 19 -13.24 -11.11 -5.54
N TYR A 20 -12.19 -11.53 -6.24
CA TYR A 20 -10.95 -10.79 -6.31
C TYR A 20 -11.19 -9.56 -7.19
N TYR A 21 -11.26 -8.40 -6.56
CA TYR A 21 -11.62 -7.15 -7.25
C TYR A 21 -10.45 -6.48 -7.98
N GLY A 22 -9.21 -6.87 -7.73
CA GLY A 22 -8.04 -6.40 -8.48
C GLY A 22 -8.11 -4.93 -8.91
N ARG A 23 -8.09 -4.68 -10.22
CA ARG A 23 -8.28 -3.34 -10.82
C ARG A 23 -9.72 -3.04 -11.20
N LEU A 24 -10.68 -3.89 -10.85
CA LEU A 24 -12.09 -3.61 -11.16
C LEU A 24 -12.52 -2.26 -10.53
N PRO A 25 -13.25 -1.44 -11.29
CA PRO A 25 -13.82 -0.19 -10.78
C PRO A 25 -14.95 -0.46 -9.76
N HIS A 26 -15.42 0.58 -9.08
CA HIS A 26 -16.58 0.59 -8.19
C HIS A 26 -16.42 -0.10 -6.82
N PHE A 27 -15.33 -0.82 -6.56
CA PHE A 27 -15.06 -1.40 -5.25
C PHE A 27 -14.59 -0.30 -4.28
N GLY A 28 -15.55 0.25 -3.53
CA GLY A 28 -15.33 1.27 -2.49
C GLY A 28 -15.13 0.68 -1.10
N LEU A 29 -14.92 1.54 -0.12
CA LEU A 29 -14.71 1.14 1.26
C LEU A 29 -16.02 0.68 1.93
N ALA A 30 -15.97 -0.45 2.64
CA ALA A 30 -16.97 -0.84 3.62
C ALA A 30 -17.01 0.15 4.80
N ALA A 31 -18.09 0.13 5.59
CA ALA A 31 -18.20 0.96 6.78
C ALA A 31 -17.01 0.78 7.75
N ARG A 32 -16.56 -0.47 7.96
CA ARG A 32 -15.36 -0.77 8.74
C ARG A 32 -14.09 -0.19 8.09
N GLY A 33 -13.95 -0.27 6.77
CA GLY A 33 -12.81 0.29 6.05
C GLY A 33 -12.72 1.80 6.16
N ARG A 34 -13.86 2.51 6.20
CA ARG A 34 -13.91 3.95 6.47
C ARG A 34 -13.43 4.27 7.88
N ALA A 35 -13.87 3.51 8.88
CA ALA A 35 -13.42 3.68 10.26
C ALA A 35 -11.90 3.43 10.40
N GLN A 36 -11.36 2.41 9.72
CA GLN A 36 -9.93 2.12 9.68
C GLN A 36 -9.13 3.29 9.05
N ALA A 37 -9.60 3.84 7.93
CA ALA A 37 -8.97 4.99 7.28
C ALA A 37 -8.97 6.24 8.17
N ILE A 38 -10.06 6.48 8.92
CA ILE A 38 -10.15 7.57 9.91
C ILE A 38 -9.14 7.35 11.05
N ALA A 39 -9.00 6.12 11.56
CA ALA A 39 -8.01 5.80 12.59
C ALA A 39 -6.57 6.06 12.10
N ALA A 40 -6.24 5.63 10.86
CA ALA A 40 -4.95 5.93 10.25
C ALA A 40 -4.70 7.43 10.09
N GLY A 41 -5.72 8.20 9.70
CA GLY A 41 -5.64 9.66 9.60
C GLY A 41 -5.40 10.32 10.97
N ARG A 42 -6.07 9.88 12.02
CA ARG A 42 -5.86 10.38 13.39
C ARG A 42 -4.46 10.09 13.91
N TYR A 43 -3.93 8.90 13.62
CA TYR A 43 -2.54 8.55 13.93
C TYR A 43 -1.54 9.48 13.25
N LEU A 44 -1.85 9.94 12.03
CA LEU A 44 -1.02 10.83 11.23
C LEU A 44 -1.31 12.32 11.47
N ALA A 45 -2.29 12.68 12.31
CA ALA A 45 -2.81 14.04 12.43
C ALA A 45 -1.73 15.12 12.58
N ASP A 46 -0.73 14.87 13.42
CA ASP A 46 0.34 15.82 13.75
C ASP A 46 1.68 15.46 13.08
N ALA A 47 1.69 14.55 12.11
CA ALA A 47 2.91 14.05 11.47
C ALA A 47 3.49 15.01 10.40
N ASN A 48 2.94 16.22 10.23
CA ASN A 48 3.37 17.21 9.23
C ASN A 48 3.45 16.65 7.82
N ILE A 49 2.37 15.99 7.37
CA ILE A 49 2.29 15.38 6.04
C ILE A 49 2.32 16.46 4.96
N SER A 50 3.26 16.37 4.03
CA SER A 50 3.44 17.35 2.95
C SER A 50 2.64 17.05 1.69
N ALA A 51 2.30 15.77 1.44
CA ALA A 51 1.42 15.34 0.37
C ALA A 51 0.86 13.94 0.67
N ILE A 52 -0.33 13.65 0.13
CA ILE A 52 -0.92 12.32 0.11
C ILE A 52 -1.06 11.90 -1.36
N TYR A 53 -0.23 10.97 -1.79
CA TYR A 53 -0.41 10.28 -3.06
C TYR A 53 -1.40 9.13 -2.90
N HIS A 54 -2.12 8.78 -3.95
CA HIS A 54 -3.01 7.62 -3.93
C HIS A 54 -3.11 6.94 -5.29
N SER A 55 -3.34 5.63 -5.27
CA SER A 55 -3.79 4.89 -6.44
C SER A 55 -5.08 5.50 -6.99
N PRO A 56 -5.30 5.53 -8.31
CA PRO A 56 -6.53 6.06 -8.90
C PRO A 56 -7.78 5.21 -8.62
N LEU A 57 -7.65 4.03 -8.00
CA LEU A 57 -8.78 3.17 -7.68
C LEU A 57 -9.60 3.72 -6.50
N LEU A 58 -10.94 3.65 -6.63
CA LEU A 58 -11.92 4.27 -5.73
C LEU A 58 -11.62 4.05 -4.24
N ARG A 59 -11.29 2.81 -3.82
CA ARG A 59 -10.97 2.47 -2.43
C ARG A 59 -9.76 3.20 -1.88
N ALA A 60 -8.75 3.44 -2.74
CA ALA A 60 -7.54 4.17 -2.35
C ALA A 60 -7.80 5.68 -2.30
N GLU A 61 -8.53 6.22 -3.26
CA GLU A 61 -8.99 7.62 -3.26
C GLU A 61 -9.83 7.93 -2.02
N GLN A 62 -10.82 7.08 -1.69
CA GLN A 62 -11.65 7.24 -0.50
C GLN A 62 -10.82 7.16 0.80
N THR A 63 -9.84 6.25 0.87
CA THR A 63 -8.94 6.15 2.01
C THR A 63 -8.13 7.43 2.15
N ALA A 64 -7.53 7.93 1.07
CA ALA A 64 -6.74 9.16 1.05
C ALA A 64 -7.55 10.39 1.51
N GLY A 65 -8.78 10.53 1.01
CA GLY A 65 -9.69 11.61 1.42
C GLY A 65 -10.05 11.57 2.91
N LEU A 66 -10.32 10.36 3.46
CA LEU A 66 -10.62 10.20 4.87
C LEU A 66 -9.40 10.48 5.76
N VAL A 67 -8.20 10.08 5.34
CA VAL A 67 -6.94 10.43 6.03
C VAL A 67 -6.70 11.92 6.00
N ALA A 68 -6.80 12.58 4.84
CA ALA A 68 -6.60 14.01 4.68
C ALA A 68 -7.51 14.84 5.60
N ALA A 69 -8.76 14.40 5.77
CA ALA A 69 -9.74 15.07 6.63
C ALA A 69 -9.40 15.01 8.14
N GLN A 70 -8.44 14.17 8.56
CA GLN A 70 -8.01 14.08 9.96
C GLN A 70 -6.71 14.84 10.23
N LEU A 71 -5.99 15.30 9.20
CA LEU A 71 -4.71 15.98 9.39
C LEU A 71 -4.90 17.37 10.00
N SER A 72 -4.02 17.76 10.93
CA SER A 72 -3.99 19.09 11.55
C SER A 72 -3.65 20.21 10.57
N ALA A 73 -2.95 19.90 9.47
CA ALA A 73 -2.66 20.82 8.38
C ALA A 73 -3.07 20.20 7.02
N PRO A 74 -3.62 21.01 6.08
CA PRO A 74 -4.01 20.52 4.77
C PRO A 74 -2.81 19.95 3.98
N ALA A 75 -3.01 18.82 3.34
CA ALA A 75 -2.06 18.23 2.41
C ALA A 75 -2.73 17.97 1.04
N PRO A 76 -2.04 18.23 -0.09
CA PRO A 76 -2.59 17.95 -1.41
C PRO A 76 -2.82 16.44 -1.60
N LEU A 77 -3.94 16.09 -2.28
CA LEU A 77 -4.24 14.73 -2.75
C LEU A 77 -3.80 14.62 -4.20
N ILE A 78 -2.97 13.63 -4.50
CA ILE A 78 -2.34 13.46 -5.82
C ILE A 78 -2.54 12.02 -6.30
N ALA A 79 -3.31 11.84 -7.36
CA ALA A 79 -3.43 10.53 -8.01
C ALA A 79 -2.11 10.13 -8.67
N CYS A 80 -1.71 8.86 -8.52
CA CYS A 80 -0.44 8.35 -9.05
C CYS A 80 -0.60 6.91 -9.54
N ASP A 81 -0.39 6.69 -10.84
CA ASP A 81 -0.51 5.36 -11.46
C ASP A 81 0.52 4.36 -10.97
N LEU A 82 1.68 4.82 -10.50
CA LEU A 82 2.69 3.94 -9.89
C LEU A 82 2.19 3.21 -8.65
N LEU A 83 1.13 3.71 -8.00
CA LEU A 83 0.52 3.14 -6.81
C LEU A 83 -0.67 2.22 -7.10
N THR A 84 -1.04 2.01 -8.37
CA THR A 84 -2.19 1.18 -8.77
C THR A 84 -1.97 -0.28 -8.39
N GLU A 85 -3.06 -1.02 -8.09
CA GLU A 85 -3.07 -2.46 -7.83
C GLU A 85 -2.32 -3.25 -8.91
N ILE A 86 -1.86 -4.46 -8.60
CA ILE A 86 -1.21 -5.33 -9.57
C ILE A 86 -2.11 -5.57 -10.79
N TYR A 87 -1.49 -5.64 -11.97
CA TYR A 87 -2.19 -6.04 -13.17
C TYR A 87 -2.09 -7.55 -13.35
N SER A 88 -3.20 -8.24 -13.13
CA SER A 88 -3.28 -9.70 -13.14
C SER A 88 -4.46 -10.20 -13.99
N PRO A 89 -4.45 -11.46 -14.46
CA PRO A 89 -5.57 -12.03 -15.21
C PRO A 89 -6.74 -12.50 -14.34
N TYR A 90 -6.70 -12.24 -13.03
CA TYR A 90 -7.62 -12.85 -12.08
C TYR A 90 -8.75 -11.93 -11.60
N ASP A 91 -8.81 -10.70 -12.10
CA ASP A 91 -9.86 -9.74 -11.76
C ASP A 91 -11.26 -10.32 -12.01
N GLY A 92 -12.12 -10.30 -10.98
CA GLY A 92 -13.47 -10.85 -11.03
C GLY A 92 -13.58 -12.34 -10.73
N GLN A 93 -12.47 -13.06 -10.53
CA GLN A 93 -12.54 -14.45 -10.06
C GLN A 93 -13.06 -14.52 -8.62
N THR A 94 -13.80 -15.60 -8.29
CA THR A 94 -14.32 -15.78 -6.93
C THR A 94 -13.19 -15.97 -5.92
N ILE A 95 -13.42 -15.54 -4.69
CA ILE A 95 -12.48 -15.78 -3.58
C ILE A 95 -12.17 -17.28 -3.46
N ALA A 96 -13.17 -18.17 -3.58
CA ALA A 96 -12.97 -19.61 -3.54
C ALA A 96 -12.01 -20.12 -4.64
N ALA A 97 -12.07 -19.57 -5.86
CA ALA A 97 -11.14 -19.92 -6.91
C ALA A 97 -9.71 -19.44 -6.59
N MET A 98 -9.58 -18.24 -5.97
CA MET A 98 -8.28 -17.73 -5.55
C MET A 98 -7.68 -18.54 -4.40
N GLU A 99 -8.51 -19.02 -3.45
CA GLU A 99 -8.09 -19.92 -2.37
C GLU A 99 -7.57 -21.25 -2.91
N GLN A 100 -8.24 -21.85 -3.91
CA GLN A 100 -7.78 -23.08 -4.58
C GLN A 100 -6.41 -22.92 -5.24
N ARG A 101 -6.06 -21.70 -5.68
CA ARG A 101 -4.74 -21.32 -6.21
C ARG A 101 -3.73 -20.95 -5.12
N ASN A 102 -4.09 -21.03 -3.85
CA ASN A 102 -3.29 -20.53 -2.72
C ASN A 102 -2.87 -19.04 -2.91
N TRP A 103 -3.74 -18.22 -3.51
CA TRP A 103 -3.47 -16.82 -3.81
C TRP A 103 -2.19 -16.60 -4.63
N ASP A 104 -1.86 -17.58 -5.47
CA ASP A 104 -0.74 -17.45 -6.41
C ASP A 104 -1.16 -16.60 -7.62
N PHE A 105 -0.67 -15.37 -7.65
CA PHE A 105 -0.88 -14.42 -8.74
C PHE A 105 0.21 -14.50 -9.83
N TYR A 106 1.30 -15.25 -9.60
CA TYR A 106 2.54 -15.11 -10.36
C TYR A 106 3.05 -16.39 -11.00
N GLY A 107 2.48 -17.55 -10.66
CA GLY A 107 3.02 -18.85 -11.09
C GLY A 107 2.91 -19.14 -12.58
N GLU A 108 1.87 -18.64 -13.26
CA GLU A 108 1.59 -18.93 -14.66
C GLU A 108 1.08 -17.67 -15.40
N ILE A 109 1.84 -16.58 -15.31
CA ILE A 109 1.49 -15.32 -15.98
C ILE A 109 2.46 -15.03 -17.13
N ALA A 110 1.95 -14.35 -18.15
CA ALA A 110 2.72 -13.83 -19.27
C ALA A 110 2.34 -12.38 -19.54
N PRO A 111 3.17 -11.62 -20.25
CA PRO A 111 2.80 -10.26 -20.64
C PRO A 111 1.40 -10.21 -21.26
N PRO A 112 0.58 -9.20 -20.94
CA PRO A 112 0.96 -7.93 -20.32
C PRO A 112 0.88 -7.88 -18.77
N TYR A 113 0.66 -9.00 -18.09
CA TYR A 113 0.49 -9.04 -16.64
C TYR A 113 1.81 -8.81 -15.89
N GLU A 114 1.73 -8.20 -14.71
CA GLU A 114 2.91 -7.78 -13.95
C GLU A 114 3.53 -8.93 -13.15
N THR A 115 4.82 -9.08 -13.25
CA THR A 115 5.62 -9.91 -12.36
C THR A 115 5.91 -9.20 -11.03
N PRO A 116 6.34 -9.92 -9.97
CA PRO A 116 6.80 -9.29 -8.73
C PRO A 116 7.92 -8.26 -8.95
N ALA A 117 8.80 -8.49 -9.94
CA ALA A 117 9.88 -7.56 -10.29
C ALA A 117 9.33 -6.25 -10.89
N ASP A 118 8.30 -6.32 -11.75
CA ASP A 118 7.65 -5.13 -12.33
C ASP A 118 6.97 -4.30 -11.23
N ILE A 119 6.29 -4.96 -10.29
CA ILE A 119 5.63 -4.31 -9.17
C ILE A 119 6.66 -3.63 -8.25
N LEU A 120 7.76 -4.31 -7.93
CA LEU A 120 8.84 -3.70 -7.15
C LEU A 120 9.45 -2.52 -7.88
N ALA A 121 9.69 -2.62 -9.18
CA ALA A 121 10.21 -1.51 -9.98
C ALA A 121 9.29 -0.28 -9.92
N ARG A 122 7.96 -0.46 -9.97
CA ARG A 122 6.99 0.64 -9.81
C ARG A 122 7.09 1.32 -8.45
N VAL A 123 7.16 0.58 -7.37
CA VAL A 123 7.24 1.16 -6.03
C VAL A 123 8.56 1.88 -5.80
N LEU A 124 9.66 1.35 -6.31
CA LEU A 124 10.97 2.02 -6.23
C LEU A 124 11.01 3.29 -7.07
N ALA A 125 10.37 3.29 -8.25
CA ALA A 125 10.19 4.51 -9.05
C ALA A 125 9.35 5.55 -8.29
N PHE A 126 8.28 5.14 -7.59
CA PHE A 126 7.51 6.04 -6.74
C PHE A 126 8.36 6.60 -5.59
N PHE A 127 9.16 5.78 -4.91
CA PHE A 127 10.06 6.26 -3.86
C PHE A 127 11.07 7.29 -4.38
N ALA A 128 11.65 7.07 -5.56
CA ALA A 128 12.56 8.02 -6.19
C ALA A 128 11.86 9.34 -6.51
N HIS A 129 10.67 9.28 -7.12
CA HIS A 129 9.86 10.45 -7.45
C HIS A 129 9.49 11.26 -6.18
N ALA A 130 8.93 10.61 -5.16
CA ALA A 130 8.49 11.28 -3.93
C ALA A 130 9.66 11.95 -3.18
N ARG A 131 10.85 11.34 -3.17
CA ARG A 131 12.05 11.94 -2.56
C ARG A 131 12.58 13.14 -3.34
N ALA A 132 12.46 13.09 -4.67
CA ALA A 132 12.88 14.22 -5.51
C ALA A 132 11.94 15.44 -5.35
N GLU A 133 10.63 15.21 -5.29
CA GLU A 133 9.62 16.27 -5.17
C GLU A 133 9.54 16.86 -3.74
N TYR A 134 9.78 16.03 -2.72
CA TYR A 134 9.59 16.40 -1.31
C TYR A 134 10.80 16.05 -0.44
N PRO A 135 12.00 16.58 -0.74
CA PRO A 135 13.20 16.25 0.01
C PRO A 135 13.09 16.68 1.49
N GLY A 136 13.37 15.77 2.39
CA GLY A 136 13.32 16.01 3.83
C GLY A 136 11.90 16.12 4.43
N ARG A 137 10.88 15.69 3.70
CA ARG A 137 9.46 15.77 4.11
C ARG A 137 8.87 14.41 4.41
N HIS A 138 7.65 14.41 4.97
CA HIS A 138 6.86 13.19 5.18
C HIS A 138 5.72 13.12 4.16
N ILE A 139 5.67 12.03 3.42
CA ILE A 139 4.69 11.74 2.37
C ILE A 139 3.90 10.50 2.77
N VAL A 140 2.59 10.53 2.56
CA VAL A 140 1.72 9.33 2.64
C VAL A 140 1.40 8.88 1.22
N ALA A 141 1.37 7.57 0.99
CA ALA A 141 1.00 7.00 -0.30
C ALA A 141 0.02 5.84 -0.11
N VAL A 142 -1.23 6.06 -0.50
CA VAL A 142 -2.30 5.05 -0.37
C VAL A 142 -2.26 4.10 -1.56
N SER A 143 -2.04 2.81 -1.28
CA SER A 143 -1.86 1.78 -2.28
C SER A 143 -2.47 0.43 -1.85
N HIS A 144 -1.98 -0.67 -2.37
CA HIS A 144 -2.53 -2.02 -2.31
C HIS A 144 -1.55 -3.00 -1.68
N GLY A 145 -2.08 -4.17 -1.32
CA GLY A 145 -1.36 -5.13 -0.51
C GLY A 145 -0.05 -5.62 -1.10
N ASP A 146 -0.04 -6.11 -2.34
CA ASP A 146 1.17 -6.71 -2.95
C ASP A 146 2.26 -5.68 -3.23
N LEU A 147 1.90 -4.46 -3.64
CA LEU A 147 2.85 -3.38 -3.82
C LEU A 147 3.59 -3.05 -2.51
N ILE A 148 2.83 -2.98 -1.41
CA ILE A 148 3.39 -2.73 -0.08
C ILE A 148 4.23 -3.93 0.39
N ALA A 149 3.72 -5.16 0.18
CA ALA A 149 4.43 -6.38 0.53
C ALA A 149 5.81 -6.47 -0.12
N PHE A 150 5.90 -6.19 -1.42
CA PHE A 150 7.20 -6.20 -2.12
C PHE A 150 8.12 -5.05 -1.70
N ALA A 151 7.58 -3.89 -1.34
CA ALA A 151 8.37 -2.81 -0.74
C ALA A 151 8.97 -3.23 0.60
N ILE A 152 8.21 -3.94 1.44
CA ILE A 152 8.70 -4.46 2.72
C ILE A 152 9.81 -5.50 2.49
N LEU A 153 9.57 -6.49 1.63
CA LEU A 153 10.58 -7.50 1.30
C LEU A 153 11.89 -6.86 0.80
N TRP A 154 11.78 -5.87 -0.07
CA TRP A 154 12.94 -5.10 -0.54
C TRP A 154 13.68 -4.42 0.61
N ALA A 155 12.97 -3.80 1.57
CA ALA A 155 13.60 -3.12 2.70
C ALA A 155 14.44 -4.07 3.58
N PHE A 156 14.10 -5.36 3.60
CA PHE A 156 14.82 -6.40 4.34
C PHE A 156 15.79 -7.21 3.45
N GLY A 157 16.03 -6.78 2.20
CA GLY A 157 16.92 -7.49 1.28
C GLY A 157 16.39 -8.86 0.84
N ARG A 158 15.08 -9.09 0.96
CA ARG A 158 14.42 -10.34 0.55
C ARG A 158 14.06 -10.30 -0.93
N PRO A 159 14.00 -11.45 -1.61
CA PRO A 159 13.63 -11.49 -3.03
C PRO A 159 12.15 -11.08 -3.23
N ALA A 160 11.89 -10.30 -4.28
CA ALA A 160 10.52 -9.99 -4.69
C ALA A 160 9.92 -11.19 -5.43
N THR A 161 9.32 -12.12 -4.69
CA THR A 161 8.63 -13.30 -5.23
C THR A 161 7.33 -13.56 -4.47
N GLY A 162 6.35 -14.20 -5.11
CA GLY A 162 5.10 -14.58 -4.44
C GLY A 162 5.34 -15.47 -3.21
N ALA A 163 6.32 -16.38 -3.28
CA ALA A 163 6.68 -17.27 -2.18
C ALA A 163 7.27 -16.52 -0.98
N ALA A 164 8.07 -15.47 -1.23
CA ALA A 164 8.72 -14.68 -0.18
C ALA A 164 7.71 -13.87 0.66
N LYS A 165 6.47 -13.69 0.23
CA LYS A 165 5.43 -13.04 1.05
C LYS A 165 5.19 -13.74 2.40
N ARG A 166 5.54 -15.01 2.52
CA ARG A 166 5.49 -15.75 3.80
C ARG A 166 6.52 -15.25 4.82
N GLU A 167 7.55 -14.55 4.37
CA GLU A 167 8.62 -13.98 5.20
C GLU A 167 8.25 -12.60 5.78
N LEU A 168 7.08 -12.04 5.43
CA LEU A 168 6.64 -10.74 5.94
C LEU A 168 6.49 -10.72 7.46
N ILE A 169 6.19 -11.86 8.09
CA ILE A 169 6.14 -11.97 9.54
C ILE A 169 7.52 -11.66 10.17
N ASP A 170 8.60 -12.11 9.54
CA ASP A 170 9.97 -11.83 9.99
C ASP A 170 10.37 -10.37 9.73
N CYS A 171 9.57 -9.66 8.94
CA CYS A 171 9.71 -8.24 8.65
C CYS A 171 8.83 -7.35 9.55
N GLY A 172 8.20 -7.92 10.58
CA GLY A 172 7.39 -7.19 11.55
C GLY A 172 5.94 -6.93 11.10
N VAL A 173 5.43 -7.72 10.16
CA VAL A 173 4.02 -7.68 9.73
C VAL A 173 3.26 -8.79 10.45
N ASP A 174 2.33 -8.43 11.35
CA ASP A 174 1.72 -9.36 12.30
C ASP A 174 0.94 -10.53 11.66
N ASP A 175 0.23 -10.29 10.54
CA ASP A 175 -0.68 -11.25 9.90
C ASP A 175 -0.16 -11.83 8.57
N LEU A 176 1.15 -11.96 8.38
CA LEU A 176 1.77 -12.43 7.12
C LEU A 176 1.48 -11.54 5.89
N TYR A 177 0.70 -10.47 6.04
CA TYR A 177 0.33 -9.58 4.95
C TYR A 177 -0.11 -8.21 5.50
N PRO A 178 0.24 -7.08 4.86
CA PRO A 178 -0.16 -5.76 5.33
C PRO A 178 -1.67 -5.67 5.55
N ALA A 179 -2.12 -5.36 6.77
CA ALA A 179 -3.54 -5.25 7.10
C ALA A 179 -4.21 -4.05 6.39
N PRO A 180 -5.53 -4.05 6.12
CA PRO A 180 -6.23 -2.87 5.61
C PRO A 180 -6.00 -1.65 6.52
N ALA A 181 -5.68 -0.50 5.93
CA ALA A 181 -5.30 0.76 6.60
C ALA A 181 -4.09 0.67 7.57
N SER A 182 -3.23 -0.34 7.40
CA SER A 182 -1.92 -0.35 8.05
C SER A 182 -0.92 0.54 7.32
N LEU A 183 0.08 1.00 8.05
CA LEU A 183 1.17 1.86 7.61
C LEU A 183 2.49 1.08 7.56
N SER A 184 3.16 1.14 6.43
CA SER A 184 4.55 0.71 6.24
C SER A 184 5.39 1.95 5.97
N THR A 185 6.18 2.38 6.94
CA THR A 185 6.92 3.64 6.91
C THR A 185 8.39 3.39 6.62
N PHE A 186 8.89 4.02 5.57
CA PHE A 186 10.26 3.95 5.09
C PHE A 186 10.92 5.32 5.27
N ARG A 187 12.12 5.36 5.88
CA ARG A 187 12.89 6.58 6.03
C ARG A 187 14.18 6.48 5.24
N PHE A 188 14.43 7.52 4.48
CA PHE A 188 15.58 7.62 3.59
C PHE A 188 16.47 8.78 4.02
N ASP A 189 17.78 8.59 3.98
CA ASP A 189 18.74 9.69 4.15
C ASP A 189 18.80 10.61 2.94
N ALA A 190 19.72 11.60 2.97
CA ALA A 190 19.88 12.57 1.91
C ALA A 190 20.41 11.94 0.60
N ASP A 191 21.15 10.84 0.69
CA ASP A 191 21.73 10.13 -0.45
C ASP A 191 20.75 9.09 -1.03
N GLY A 192 19.61 8.90 -0.33
CA GLY A 192 18.53 8.01 -0.77
C GLY A 192 18.67 6.57 -0.27
N ALA A 193 19.59 6.30 0.66
CA ALA A 193 19.65 5.02 1.32
C ALA A 193 18.50 4.86 2.31
N LEU A 194 17.89 3.67 2.36
CA LEU A 194 16.91 3.33 3.37
C LEU A 194 17.62 3.16 4.73
N ILE A 195 17.23 3.93 5.74
CA ILE A 195 17.85 3.93 7.08
C ILE A 195 16.94 3.37 8.16
N GLU A 196 15.63 3.29 7.91
CA GLU A 196 14.66 2.77 8.88
C GLU A 196 13.40 2.28 8.19
N TYR A 197 12.81 1.22 8.71
CA TYR A 197 11.49 0.70 8.37
C TYR A 197 10.68 0.46 9.63
N ARG A 198 9.37 0.77 9.59
CA ARG A 198 8.39 0.46 10.66
C ARG A 198 7.06 0.04 10.06
N TYR A 199 6.46 -0.97 10.64
CA TYR A 199 5.06 -1.35 10.41
C TYR A 199 4.18 -0.91 11.58
N HIS A 200 2.96 -0.47 11.30
CA HIS A 200 1.99 -0.08 12.34
C HIS A 200 0.56 -0.22 11.82
N CYS A 201 -0.34 -0.71 12.69
CA CYS A 201 -1.76 -0.91 12.40
C CYS A 201 -2.62 -0.05 13.35
N PRO A 202 -2.95 1.22 13.00
CA PRO A 202 -3.55 2.19 13.94
C PRO A 202 -4.92 1.82 14.48
N HIS A 203 -5.65 0.91 13.85
CA HIS A 203 -6.99 0.49 14.30
C HIS A 203 -6.96 -0.72 15.25
N ASP A 204 -5.80 -1.30 15.51
CA ASP A 204 -5.59 -2.39 16.47
C ASP A 204 -5.06 -1.88 17.81
N ASP A 205 -4.71 -0.58 17.90
CA ASP A 205 -4.37 0.08 19.17
C ASP A 205 -5.62 0.13 20.05
N LYS A 206 -5.67 -0.74 21.07
CA LYS A 206 -6.72 -0.81 22.11
C LYS A 206 -6.30 -0.09 23.36
#